data_4c72864fcbe900659efe2e6bb1fead65
#
_entry.id   4c72864fcbe900659efe2e6bb1fead65
#
_cell.length_a   1.000
_cell.length_b   1.000
_cell.length_c   1.000
_cell.angle_alpha   90.00
_cell.angle_beta   90.00
_cell.angle_gamma   90.00
#
_symmetry.space_group_name_H-M   'P 1'
#
loop_
_entity.id
_entity.type
_entity.pdbx_description
1 polymer ?
#
loop_
_entity_poly.entity_id
_entity_poly.type
_entity_poly.pdbx_seq_one_letter_code
_entity_poly.pdbx_strand_id
1 'polypeptide(L)'
;MMKVWMAAAVATGMMCATGAALANSSSFGSAPTKKVLAPVVKKFLADHGDLCLAWYVWPRDLTAEEQQSGSSEALQLPVLERLGVVQSVEVPGSSTPTRRYSLTDKGRQYYLHKKRIILDVHSQPEERDADFCVAHLTLDSVVRWDPPEPHNGHVETVVRYTYHIEAADWMSDPEAQKVLPVVARIIHGEGKLLMTVTAQLQDRKWVPVLPGQ
;
A
#
# COMPACT_ATOMS: atom_id res chain seq x y z
N MET A 1 -60.16 14.45 -70.62
CA MET A 1 -60.51 15.81 -70.14
C MET A 1 -59.49 16.25 -69.11
N MET A 2 -58.67 17.05 -69.48
CA MET A 2 -57.87 18.16 -69.05
C MET A 2 -58.24 18.73 -67.68
N LYS A 3 -57.27 18.86 -66.76
CA LYS A 3 -57.06 20.12 -66.06
C LYS A 3 -55.64 20.12 -65.36
N VAL A 4 -54.84 20.98 -65.89
CA VAL A 4 -53.54 21.43 -65.32
C VAL A 4 -53.84 22.43 -64.19
N TRP A 5 -53.13 22.33 -63.07
CA TRP A 5 -52.94 23.46 -62.16
C TRP A 5 -51.49 23.48 -61.64
N MET A 6 -50.84 24.57 -61.94
CA MET A 6 -49.58 25.04 -61.34
C MET A 6 -49.81 25.48 -59.91
N ALA A 7 -48.86 25.22 -59.00
CA ALA A 7 -48.60 26.06 -57.83
C ALA A 7 -47.21 25.85 -57.24
N ALA A 8 -46.41 26.84 -57.40
CA ALA A 8 -45.58 27.55 -56.45
C ALA A 8 -44.60 26.77 -55.53
N ALA A 9 -43.34 26.93 -55.82
CA ALA A 9 -42.22 26.61 -54.95
C ALA A 9 -42.15 27.59 -53.75
N VAL A 10 -42.19 27.06 -52.52
CA VAL A 10 -41.81 27.80 -51.31
C VAL A 10 -40.50 27.21 -50.81
N ALA A 11 -39.42 27.97 -50.95
CA ALA A 11 -38.11 27.68 -50.40
C ALA A 11 -38.13 28.03 -48.91
N THR A 12 -38.20 27.00 -48.03
CA THR A 12 -38.05 27.19 -46.58
C THR A 12 -36.58 26.96 -46.21
N GLY A 13 -35.92 28.04 -45.89
CA GLY A 13 -34.51 28.02 -45.43
C GLY A 13 -34.39 27.28 -44.09
N MET A 14 -33.64 26.20 -44.08
CA MET A 14 -33.29 25.43 -42.91
C MET A 14 -32.05 26.10 -42.28
N MET A 15 -32.24 26.94 -41.24
CA MET A 15 -31.18 27.45 -40.38
C MET A 15 -30.62 26.27 -39.57
N CYS A 16 -29.42 25.80 -39.94
CA CYS A 16 -28.61 24.95 -39.08
C CYS A 16 -28.10 25.78 -37.90
N ALA A 17 -28.79 25.66 -36.76
CA ALA A 17 -28.23 26.12 -35.50
C ALA A 17 -27.13 25.13 -35.08
N THR A 18 -25.88 25.50 -35.34
CA THR A 18 -24.72 24.83 -34.74
C THR A 18 -24.72 25.10 -33.25
N GLY A 19 -25.36 24.21 -32.50
CA GLY A 19 -25.25 24.16 -31.05
C GLY A 19 -23.79 23.83 -30.69
N ALA A 20 -22.99 24.83 -30.31
CA ALA A 20 -21.73 24.63 -29.64
C ALA A 20 -22.06 23.95 -28.29
N ALA A 21 -21.82 22.64 -28.20
CA ALA A 21 -21.82 21.93 -26.92
C ALA A 21 -20.69 22.55 -26.09
N LEU A 22 -21.04 23.46 -25.20
CA LEU A 22 -20.14 23.90 -24.15
C LEU A 22 -19.86 22.66 -23.30
N ALA A 23 -18.71 22.01 -23.54
CA ALA A 23 -18.17 21.03 -22.63
C ALA A 23 -17.99 21.74 -21.29
N ASN A 24 -18.89 21.49 -20.37
CA ASN A 24 -18.80 21.94 -19.00
C ASN A 24 -17.59 21.19 -18.40
N SER A 25 -16.38 21.73 -18.57
CA SER A 25 -15.21 21.30 -17.81
C SER A 25 -15.46 21.73 -16.39
N SER A 26 -16.15 20.86 -15.62
CA SER A 26 -16.23 20.97 -14.19
C SER A 26 -14.79 21.08 -13.69
N SER A 27 -14.38 22.21 -13.20
CA SER A 27 -13.07 22.43 -12.62
C SER A 27 -13.02 21.67 -11.30
N PHE A 28 -12.82 20.36 -11.41
CA PHE A 28 -12.38 19.55 -10.28
C PHE A 28 -11.13 20.23 -9.75
N GLY A 29 -11.11 20.67 -8.48
CA GLY A 29 -10.00 21.25 -7.73
C GLY A 29 -8.64 21.33 -8.45
N SER A 30 -7.55 21.45 -7.75
CA SER A 30 -6.23 21.48 -8.41
C SER A 30 -6.01 20.23 -9.26
N ALA A 31 -5.78 20.38 -10.56
CA ALA A 31 -5.42 19.26 -11.44
C ALA A 31 -4.25 18.48 -10.82
N PRO A 32 -4.27 17.15 -10.87
CA PRO A 32 -3.18 16.35 -10.32
C PRO A 32 -1.90 16.63 -11.11
N THR A 33 -0.87 17.02 -10.39
CA THR A 33 0.49 17.22 -10.94
C THR A 33 1.48 16.53 -10.01
N LYS A 34 2.68 16.28 -10.49
CA LYS A 34 3.75 15.71 -9.64
C LYS A 34 3.93 16.52 -8.35
N LYS A 35 3.90 17.85 -8.44
CA LYS A 35 4.04 18.77 -7.28
C LYS A 35 2.88 18.63 -6.28
N VAL A 36 1.68 18.37 -6.77
CA VAL A 36 0.48 18.21 -5.93
C VAL A 36 0.41 16.83 -5.32
N LEU A 37 0.78 15.78 -6.05
CA LEU A 37 0.67 14.38 -5.61
C LEU A 37 1.85 13.92 -4.73
N ALA A 38 3.04 14.50 -4.87
CA ALA A 38 4.19 14.10 -4.05
C ALA A 38 3.94 14.27 -2.54
N PRO A 39 3.34 15.36 -2.01
CA PRO A 39 2.97 15.45 -0.62
C PRO A 39 1.97 14.39 -0.15
N VAL A 40 1.05 13.96 -1.03
CA VAL A 40 0.07 12.90 -0.75
C VAL A 40 0.78 11.57 -0.50
N VAL A 41 1.70 11.19 -1.42
CA VAL A 41 2.49 9.96 -1.28
C VAL A 41 3.40 10.04 -0.05
N LYS A 42 4.05 11.18 0.21
CA LYS A 42 4.88 11.37 1.40
C LYS A 42 4.08 11.16 2.69
N LYS A 43 2.87 11.75 2.76
CA LYS A 43 1.99 11.55 3.92
C LYS A 43 1.61 10.08 4.07
N PHE A 44 1.22 9.41 2.98
CA PHE A 44 0.91 7.99 2.99
C PHE A 44 2.07 7.16 3.52
N LEU A 45 3.29 7.40 3.03
CA LEU A 45 4.48 6.65 3.46
C LEU A 45 4.91 6.97 4.90
N ALA A 46 4.73 8.19 5.38
CA ALA A 46 4.98 8.52 6.78
C ALA A 46 4.10 7.70 7.73
N ASP A 47 2.87 7.40 7.32
CA ASP A 47 1.91 6.64 8.12
C ASP A 47 1.98 5.12 7.85
N HIS A 48 2.30 4.71 6.61
CA HIS A 48 2.18 3.32 6.13
C HIS A 48 3.43 2.78 5.43
N GLY A 49 4.57 3.51 5.48
CA GLY A 49 5.82 3.11 4.81
C GLY A 49 6.60 2.01 5.54
N ASP A 50 6.22 1.64 6.76
CA ASP A 50 6.92 0.59 7.48
C ASP A 50 6.59 -0.80 6.92
N LEU A 51 7.62 -1.61 6.64
CA LEU A 51 7.49 -3.00 6.25
C LEU A 51 7.58 -3.88 7.49
N CYS A 52 6.44 -4.36 7.94
CA CYS A 52 6.32 -5.13 9.18
C CYS A 52 5.91 -6.56 8.90
N LEU A 53 6.25 -7.47 9.81
CA LEU A 53 6.07 -8.92 9.67
C LEU A 53 4.76 -9.43 10.29
N ALA A 54 3.87 -8.56 10.75
CA ALA A 54 2.69 -8.88 11.52
C ALA A 54 3.02 -9.64 12.82
N TRP A 55 4.13 -9.31 13.45
CA TRP A 55 4.60 -9.89 14.70
C TRP A 55 4.41 -8.90 15.86
N TYR A 56 3.18 -8.76 16.28
CA TYR A 56 2.75 -7.79 17.30
C TYR A 56 2.75 -8.33 18.73
N VAL A 57 2.97 -9.64 18.94
CA VAL A 57 3.01 -10.25 20.26
C VAL A 57 4.36 -10.92 20.48
N TRP A 58 5.00 -10.59 21.60
CA TRP A 58 6.21 -11.21 22.10
C TRP A 58 6.07 -11.49 23.60
N PRO A 59 6.64 -12.59 24.17
CA PRO A 59 7.39 -13.64 23.45
C PRO A 59 6.49 -14.53 22.57
N ARG A 60 7.11 -15.32 21.68
CA ARG A 60 6.46 -16.28 20.79
C ARG A 60 6.90 -17.68 21.12
N ASP A 61 5.96 -18.59 21.32
CA ASP A 61 6.22 -19.98 21.64
C ASP A 61 6.01 -20.83 20.38
N LEU A 62 6.96 -21.70 20.06
CA LEU A 62 6.85 -22.72 19.01
C LEU A 62 7.07 -24.09 19.61
N THR A 63 6.10 -24.97 19.46
CA THR A 63 6.23 -26.40 19.79
C THR A 63 7.19 -27.09 18.79
N ALA A 64 7.69 -28.26 19.15
CA ALA A 64 8.54 -29.07 18.27
C ALA A 64 7.85 -29.40 16.93
N GLU A 65 6.53 -29.58 16.93
CA GLU A 65 5.73 -29.82 15.73
C GLU A 65 5.67 -28.56 14.85
N GLU A 66 5.38 -27.41 15.45
CA GLU A 66 5.34 -26.14 14.74
C GLU A 66 6.71 -25.76 14.15
N GLN A 67 7.82 -26.04 14.85
CA GLN A 67 9.17 -25.83 14.32
C GLN A 67 9.46 -26.66 13.05
N GLN A 68 8.77 -27.78 12.85
CA GLN A 68 8.91 -28.65 11.68
C GLN A 68 7.84 -28.40 10.62
N SER A 69 6.89 -27.50 10.86
CA SER A 69 5.73 -27.28 9.99
C SER A 69 6.07 -26.63 8.65
N GLY A 70 7.24 -26.00 8.52
CA GLY A 70 7.58 -25.17 7.36
C GLY A 70 6.82 -23.85 7.29
N SER A 71 6.14 -23.46 8.37
CA SER A 71 5.49 -22.16 8.49
C SER A 71 6.50 -21.02 8.40
N SER A 72 6.04 -19.81 8.07
CA SER A 72 6.90 -18.63 8.03
C SER A 72 7.66 -18.43 9.34
N GLU A 73 7.01 -18.61 10.49
CA GLU A 73 7.64 -18.47 11.82
C GLU A 73 8.72 -19.52 12.03
N ALA A 74 8.43 -20.78 11.70
CA ALA A 74 9.39 -21.88 11.83
C ALA A 74 10.65 -21.67 10.97
N LEU A 75 10.52 -21.03 9.84
CA LEU A 75 11.65 -20.71 8.94
C LEU A 75 12.39 -19.44 9.37
N GLN A 76 11.69 -18.44 9.83
CA GLN A 76 12.24 -17.10 10.09
C GLN A 76 12.91 -17.01 11.45
N LEU A 77 12.29 -17.54 12.54
CA LEU A 77 12.78 -17.37 13.90
C LEU A 77 14.20 -17.93 14.11
N PRO A 78 14.58 -19.12 13.60
CA PRO A 78 15.96 -19.62 13.72
C PRO A 78 16.99 -18.73 13.01
N VAL A 79 16.61 -18.14 11.85
CA VAL A 79 17.50 -17.22 11.12
C VAL A 79 17.67 -15.93 11.92
N LEU A 80 16.60 -15.36 12.46
CA LEU A 80 16.66 -14.17 13.30
C LEU A 80 17.42 -14.41 14.60
N GLU A 81 17.38 -15.63 15.15
CA GLU A 81 18.18 -16.01 16.32
C GLU A 81 19.68 -16.03 15.97
N ARG A 82 20.06 -16.66 14.87
CA ARG A 82 21.44 -16.65 14.37
C ARG A 82 21.97 -15.22 14.13
N LEU A 83 21.10 -14.31 13.70
CA LEU A 83 21.43 -12.90 13.49
C LEU A 83 21.43 -12.06 14.78
N GLY A 84 21.11 -12.67 15.91
CA GLY A 84 21.06 -12.02 17.21
C GLY A 84 19.90 -11.03 17.37
N VAL A 85 18.86 -11.15 16.52
CA VAL A 85 17.65 -10.31 16.58
C VAL A 85 16.67 -10.83 17.60
N VAL A 86 16.56 -12.16 17.70
CA VAL A 86 15.81 -12.86 18.73
C VAL A 86 16.71 -13.81 19.50
N GLN A 87 16.26 -14.27 20.64
CA GLN A 87 16.89 -15.34 21.43
C GLN A 87 15.81 -16.31 21.84
N SER A 88 16.16 -17.59 22.04
CA SER A 88 15.21 -18.57 22.49
C SER A 88 15.66 -19.31 23.75
N VAL A 89 14.69 -19.83 24.50
CA VAL A 89 14.87 -20.73 25.63
C VAL A 89 13.86 -21.86 25.54
N GLU A 90 14.22 -23.03 26.07
CA GLU A 90 13.25 -24.10 26.25
C GLU A 90 12.26 -23.75 27.38
N VAL A 91 10.98 -24.08 27.19
CA VAL A 91 9.92 -23.85 28.18
C VAL A 91 9.87 -25.06 29.12
N PRO A 92 10.31 -24.92 30.39
CA PRO A 92 10.30 -26.04 31.33
C PRO A 92 8.86 -26.49 31.65
N GLY A 93 8.65 -27.81 31.80
CA GLY A 93 7.37 -28.38 32.23
C GLY A 93 6.27 -28.34 31.17
N SER A 94 6.56 -27.97 29.94
CA SER A 94 5.63 -28.09 28.83
C SER A 94 5.40 -29.56 28.48
N SER A 95 4.15 -29.93 28.21
CA SER A 95 3.79 -31.29 27.79
C SER A 95 4.37 -31.67 26.42
N THR A 96 4.65 -30.67 25.59
CA THR A 96 5.31 -30.80 24.30
C THR A 96 6.57 -29.94 24.33
N PRO A 97 7.73 -30.42 23.84
CA PRO A 97 8.93 -29.58 23.75
C PRO A 97 8.64 -28.28 23.05
N THR A 98 8.78 -27.17 23.74
CA THR A 98 8.39 -25.83 23.27
C THR A 98 9.56 -24.89 23.44
N ARG A 99 9.82 -24.10 22.40
CA ARG A 99 10.85 -23.06 22.37
C ARG A 99 10.19 -21.70 22.44
N ARG A 100 10.59 -20.90 23.41
CA ARG A 100 10.12 -19.51 23.58
C ARG A 100 11.12 -18.55 23.01
N TYR A 101 10.71 -17.81 21.99
CA TYR A 101 11.50 -16.77 21.35
C TYR A 101 11.15 -15.41 21.93
N SER A 102 12.18 -14.62 22.23
CA SER A 102 12.07 -13.26 22.75
C SER A 102 12.98 -12.31 21.97
N LEU A 103 12.60 -11.05 21.88
CA LEU A 103 13.45 -10.02 21.26
C LEU A 103 14.70 -9.77 22.11
N THR A 104 15.86 -9.73 21.47
CA THR A 104 17.11 -9.20 22.07
C THR A 104 17.06 -7.66 22.13
N ASP A 105 18.07 -7.02 22.71
CA ASP A 105 18.22 -5.54 22.65
C ASP A 105 18.29 -5.05 21.20
N LYS A 106 18.99 -5.79 20.33
CA LYS A 106 19.03 -5.52 18.90
C LYS A 106 17.64 -5.66 18.26
N GLY A 107 16.91 -6.72 18.59
CA GLY A 107 15.56 -6.93 18.05
C GLY A 107 14.54 -5.88 18.48
N ARG A 108 14.63 -5.42 19.74
CA ARG A 108 13.73 -4.37 20.25
C ARG A 108 13.78 -3.07 19.48
N GLN A 109 14.88 -2.75 18.78
CA GLN A 109 14.99 -1.56 17.94
C GLN A 109 14.03 -1.59 16.73
N TYR A 110 13.62 -2.78 16.31
CA TYR A 110 12.71 -3.00 15.17
C TYR A 110 11.26 -3.25 15.61
N TYR A 111 10.99 -3.31 16.92
CA TYR A 111 9.65 -3.47 17.45
C TYR A 111 9.04 -2.10 17.71
N LEU A 112 8.30 -1.60 16.71
CA LEU A 112 7.74 -0.27 16.73
C LEU A 112 6.41 -0.25 17.48
N HIS A 113 6.32 0.60 18.50
CA HIS A 113 5.08 0.91 19.22
C HIS A 113 4.31 2.00 18.47
N LYS A 114 3.64 1.59 17.40
CA LYS A 114 2.85 2.47 16.54
C LYS A 114 1.51 1.80 16.24
N LYS A 115 0.42 2.48 16.60
CA LYS A 115 -0.91 2.00 16.27
C LYS A 115 -1.09 1.81 14.78
N ARG A 116 -1.63 0.66 14.40
CA ARG A 116 -1.91 0.28 13.02
C ARG A 116 -3.26 -0.39 12.95
N ILE A 117 -3.98 -0.10 11.87
CA ILE A 117 -5.17 -0.87 11.52
C ILE A 117 -4.72 -1.86 10.45
N ILE A 118 -4.88 -3.14 10.72
CA ILE A 118 -4.66 -4.22 9.77
C ILE A 118 -5.99 -4.91 9.48
N LEU A 119 -6.07 -5.60 8.35
CA LEU A 119 -7.21 -6.50 8.11
C LEU A 119 -6.84 -7.88 8.65
N ASP A 120 -7.71 -8.44 9.48
CA ASP A 120 -7.61 -9.81 9.95
C ASP A 120 -7.89 -10.83 8.82
N VAL A 121 -7.84 -12.13 9.13
CA VAL A 121 -8.11 -13.20 8.16
C VAL A 121 -9.55 -13.19 7.61
N HIS A 122 -10.44 -12.45 8.25
CA HIS A 122 -11.84 -12.24 7.82
C HIS A 122 -12.05 -10.88 7.16
N SER A 123 -10.97 -10.16 6.84
CA SER A 123 -10.99 -8.81 6.27
C SER A 123 -11.65 -7.77 7.18
N GLN A 124 -11.65 -8.01 8.50
CA GLN A 124 -12.13 -7.05 9.48
C GLN A 124 -10.98 -6.17 9.97
N PRO A 125 -11.21 -4.87 10.19
CA PRO A 125 -10.19 -3.99 10.71
C PRO A 125 -9.86 -4.35 12.15
N GLU A 126 -8.59 -4.62 12.43
CA GLU A 126 -8.04 -4.90 13.76
C GLU A 126 -6.97 -3.86 14.10
N GLU A 127 -7.12 -3.20 15.26
CA GLU A 127 -6.11 -2.26 15.75
C GLU A 127 -4.99 -3.02 16.47
N ARG A 128 -3.76 -2.69 16.11
CA ARG A 128 -2.53 -3.21 16.74
C ARG A 128 -1.69 -2.05 17.25
N ASP A 129 -1.17 -2.20 18.47
CA ASP A 129 -0.40 -1.16 19.14
C ASP A 129 1.10 -1.22 18.83
N ALA A 130 1.57 -2.32 18.27
CA ALA A 130 2.97 -2.53 17.92
C ALA A 130 3.11 -3.56 16.80
N ASP A 131 4.26 -3.53 16.12
CA ASP A 131 4.64 -4.57 15.16
C ASP A 131 6.16 -4.63 15.00
N PHE A 132 6.68 -5.77 14.54
CA PHE A 132 8.08 -5.95 14.22
C PHE A 132 8.33 -5.53 12.76
N CYS A 133 8.97 -4.38 12.58
CA CYS A 133 9.13 -3.72 11.28
C CYS A 133 10.60 -3.70 10.87
N VAL A 134 10.90 -4.23 9.70
CA VAL A 134 12.27 -4.50 9.24
C VAL A 134 12.80 -3.49 8.23
N ALA A 135 11.95 -2.60 7.75
CA ALA A 135 12.34 -1.52 6.87
C ALA A 135 11.31 -0.39 6.88
N HIS A 136 11.70 0.79 6.39
CA HIS A 136 10.83 1.94 6.18
C HIS A 136 11.03 2.51 4.78
N LEU A 137 9.92 2.83 4.10
CA LEU A 137 9.90 3.42 2.77
C LEU A 137 9.67 4.93 2.85
N THR A 138 10.43 5.67 2.06
CA THR A 138 10.22 7.10 1.79
C THR A 138 10.06 7.35 0.31
N LEU A 139 9.43 8.47 -0.08
CA LEU A 139 9.21 8.78 -1.49
C LEU A 139 10.52 9.16 -2.18
N ASP A 140 10.89 8.43 -3.22
CA ASP A 140 11.88 8.86 -4.22
C ASP A 140 11.19 9.78 -5.26
N SER A 141 10.28 9.25 -6.07
CA SER A 141 9.64 10.02 -7.14
C SER A 141 8.24 9.56 -7.46
N VAL A 142 7.33 10.52 -7.67
CA VAL A 142 6.06 10.24 -8.37
C VAL A 142 6.39 10.07 -9.86
N VAL A 143 6.10 8.90 -10.42
CA VAL A 143 6.42 8.55 -11.81
C VAL A 143 5.27 8.91 -12.73
N ARG A 144 4.05 8.48 -12.41
CA ARG A 144 2.84 8.75 -13.19
C ARG A 144 1.59 8.57 -12.33
N TRP A 145 0.46 9.00 -12.85
CA TRP A 145 -0.87 8.79 -12.26
C TRP A 145 -1.90 8.59 -13.36
N ASP A 146 -3.01 7.97 -13.01
CA ASP A 146 -4.11 7.77 -13.95
C ASP A 146 -4.96 9.05 -14.07
N PRO A 147 -5.72 9.25 -15.15
CA PRO A 147 -6.72 10.32 -15.21
C PRO A 147 -7.65 10.23 -14.00
N PRO A 148 -7.98 11.37 -13.35
CA PRO A 148 -8.96 11.35 -12.26
C PRO A 148 -10.33 10.88 -12.73
N GLU A 149 -10.92 9.96 -12.00
CA GLU A 149 -12.23 9.38 -12.31
C GLU A 149 -13.16 9.44 -11.09
N PRO A 150 -14.47 9.58 -11.28
CA PRO A 150 -15.45 9.45 -10.21
C PRO A 150 -15.49 8.00 -9.70
N HIS A 151 -15.34 7.81 -8.39
CA HIS A 151 -15.48 6.54 -7.72
C HIS A 151 -16.20 6.73 -6.38
N ASN A 152 -17.33 6.01 -6.15
CA ASN A 152 -18.12 6.07 -4.91
C ASN A 152 -18.47 7.50 -4.45
N GLY A 153 -18.79 8.40 -5.39
CA GLY A 153 -19.14 9.80 -5.09
C GLY A 153 -17.95 10.73 -4.85
N HIS A 154 -16.74 10.25 -4.99
CA HIS A 154 -15.49 11.01 -4.91
C HIS A 154 -14.73 10.99 -6.23
N VAL A 155 -13.78 11.90 -6.41
CA VAL A 155 -12.85 11.88 -7.54
C VAL A 155 -11.54 11.29 -7.06
N GLU A 156 -11.08 10.23 -7.73
CA GLU A 156 -9.88 9.48 -7.35
C GLU A 156 -8.88 9.36 -8.49
N THR A 157 -7.63 9.13 -8.15
CA THR A 157 -6.56 8.77 -9.09
C THR A 157 -5.60 7.79 -8.45
N VAL A 158 -5.07 6.84 -9.23
CA VAL A 158 -4.02 5.93 -8.78
C VAL A 158 -2.66 6.55 -9.12
N VAL A 159 -1.87 6.82 -8.10
CA VAL A 159 -0.53 7.39 -8.20
C VAL A 159 0.49 6.26 -8.15
N ARG A 160 1.41 6.22 -9.13
CA ARG A 160 2.54 5.29 -9.16
C ARG A 160 3.83 6.03 -8.83
N TYR A 161 4.58 5.47 -7.89
CA TYR A 161 5.78 6.10 -7.37
C TYR A 161 6.91 5.08 -7.17
N THR A 162 8.14 5.57 -7.13
CA THR A 162 9.33 4.87 -6.66
C THR A 162 9.69 5.35 -5.25
N TYR A 163 10.51 4.59 -4.54
CA TYR A 163 10.82 4.82 -3.14
C TYR A 163 12.30 4.63 -2.85
N HIS A 164 12.78 5.27 -1.80
CA HIS A 164 13.97 4.91 -1.05
C HIS A 164 13.58 4.02 0.13
N ILE A 165 14.49 3.13 0.54
CA ILE A 165 14.24 2.19 1.63
C ILE A 165 15.38 2.22 2.65
N GLU A 166 15.00 2.37 3.92
CA GLU A 166 15.88 2.16 5.06
C GLU A 166 15.56 0.79 5.65
N ALA A 167 16.40 -0.20 5.37
CA ALA A 167 16.24 -1.57 5.86
C ALA A 167 17.14 -1.82 7.07
N ALA A 168 16.72 -2.77 7.92
CA ALA A 168 17.55 -3.28 9.00
C ALA A 168 18.85 -3.86 8.44
N ASP A 169 20.00 -3.58 9.08
CA ASP A 169 21.34 -3.99 8.62
C ASP A 169 21.43 -5.49 8.35
N TRP A 170 20.79 -6.30 9.20
CA TRP A 170 20.76 -7.76 9.07
C TRP A 170 19.96 -8.25 7.86
N MET A 171 19.17 -7.41 7.19
CA MET A 171 18.51 -7.75 5.92
C MET A 171 19.49 -7.87 4.74
N SER A 172 20.76 -7.49 4.92
CA SER A 172 21.83 -7.78 3.97
C SER A 172 22.27 -9.27 3.98
N ASP A 173 21.92 -10.03 5.02
CA ASP A 173 22.24 -11.46 5.13
C ASP A 173 21.41 -12.29 4.13
N PRO A 174 22.05 -13.18 3.33
CA PRO A 174 21.35 -13.96 2.32
C PRO A 174 20.25 -14.90 2.87
N GLU A 175 20.44 -15.46 4.07
CA GLU A 175 19.43 -16.33 4.68
C GLU A 175 18.23 -15.50 5.18
N ALA A 176 18.48 -14.28 5.69
CA ALA A 176 17.38 -13.37 6.01
C ALA A 176 16.55 -13.04 4.77
N GLN A 177 17.19 -12.73 3.65
CA GLN A 177 16.50 -12.47 2.37
C GLN A 177 15.73 -13.67 1.86
N LYS A 178 16.26 -14.89 2.05
CA LYS A 178 15.61 -16.13 1.65
C LYS A 178 14.32 -16.40 2.45
N VAL A 179 14.33 -16.17 3.75
CA VAL A 179 13.16 -16.40 4.61
C VAL A 179 12.18 -15.21 4.65
N LEU A 180 12.60 -14.05 4.14
CA LEU A 180 11.79 -12.82 4.00
C LEU A 180 11.75 -12.34 2.53
N PRO A 181 11.29 -13.19 1.58
CA PRO A 181 11.44 -12.92 0.15
C PRO A 181 10.67 -11.68 -0.34
N VAL A 182 9.55 -11.36 0.30
CA VAL A 182 8.77 -10.16 -0.04
C VAL A 182 9.56 -8.89 0.33
N VAL A 183 10.13 -8.86 1.52
CA VAL A 183 10.97 -7.73 1.98
C VAL A 183 12.21 -7.60 1.09
N ALA A 184 12.90 -8.71 0.82
CA ALA A 184 14.07 -8.74 -0.06
C ALA A 184 13.75 -8.18 -1.46
N ARG A 185 12.62 -8.57 -2.05
CA ARG A 185 12.16 -8.02 -3.34
C ARG A 185 11.95 -6.51 -3.30
N ILE A 186 11.37 -6.00 -2.21
CA ILE A 186 11.14 -4.56 -2.05
C ILE A 186 12.49 -3.84 -1.88
N ILE A 187 13.44 -4.37 -1.10
CA ILE A 187 14.78 -3.81 -0.94
C ILE A 187 15.49 -3.73 -2.31
N HIS A 188 15.50 -4.82 -3.09
CA HIS A 188 16.15 -4.83 -4.41
C HIS A 188 15.42 -3.97 -5.45
N GLY A 189 14.18 -3.61 -5.18
CA GLY A 189 13.34 -2.77 -6.03
C GLY A 189 13.50 -1.27 -5.82
N GLU A 190 14.33 -0.83 -4.88
CA GLU A 190 14.56 0.59 -4.60
C GLU A 190 14.84 1.40 -5.88
N GLY A 191 14.16 2.53 -6.03
CA GLY A 191 14.27 3.41 -7.18
C GLY A 191 13.73 2.86 -8.52
N LYS A 192 13.25 1.61 -8.55
CA LYS A 192 12.83 0.92 -9.79
C LYS A 192 11.42 0.31 -9.69
N LEU A 193 11.12 -0.37 -8.60
CA LEU A 193 9.82 -0.99 -8.40
C LEU A 193 8.75 0.08 -8.20
N LEU A 194 7.70 0.02 -9.01
CA LEU A 194 6.57 0.92 -8.89
C LEU A 194 5.61 0.42 -7.81
N MET A 195 5.39 1.27 -6.82
CA MET A 195 4.32 1.14 -5.84
C MET A 195 3.15 2.02 -6.22
N THR A 196 1.98 1.75 -5.65
CA THR A 196 0.76 2.50 -5.91
C THR A 196 0.13 3.01 -4.62
N VAL A 197 -0.51 4.17 -4.71
CA VAL A 197 -1.44 4.68 -3.71
C VAL A 197 -2.60 5.35 -4.42
N THR A 198 -3.81 5.14 -3.92
CA THR A 198 -4.98 5.88 -4.38
C THR A 198 -5.00 7.25 -3.69
N ALA A 199 -5.16 8.29 -4.47
CA ALA A 199 -5.38 9.65 -3.97
C ALA A 199 -6.83 10.08 -4.29
N GLN A 200 -7.51 10.64 -3.31
CA GLN A 200 -8.89 11.12 -3.41
C GLN A 200 -8.93 12.63 -3.27
N LEU A 201 -9.79 13.29 -4.03
CA LEU A 201 -10.01 14.72 -3.93
C LEU A 201 -11.07 15.02 -2.86
N GLN A 202 -10.64 15.62 -1.74
CA GLN A 202 -11.47 16.06 -0.63
C GLN A 202 -11.25 17.55 -0.40
N ASP A 203 -12.31 18.34 -0.34
CA ASP A 203 -12.25 19.80 -0.11
C ASP A 203 -11.22 20.51 -1.00
N ARG A 204 -11.18 20.17 -2.28
CA ARG A 204 -10.22 20.65 -3.30
C ARG A 204 -8.75 20.27 -3.03
N LYS A 205 -8.48 19.33 -2.12
CA LYS A 205 -7.13 18.83 -1.82
C LYS A 205 -7.07 17.33 -2.09
N TRP A 206 -5.98 16.87 -2.65
CA TRP A 206 -5.70 15.46 -2.78
C TRP A 206 -5.21 14.89 -1.46
N VAL A 207 -5.80 13.80 -1.01
CA VAL A 207 -5.42 13.07 0.20
C VAL A 207 -5.26 11.59 -0.11
N PRO A 208 -4.39 10.85 0.59
CA PRO A 208 -4.28 9.41 0.38
C PRO A 208 -5.53 8.68 0.89
N VAL A 209 -5.98 7.68 0.14
CA VAL A 209 -7.02 6.73 0.58
C VAL A 209 -6.32 5.57 1.29
N LEU A 210 -6.80 5.23 2.48
CA LEU A 210 -6.26 4.13 3.26
C LEU A 210 -6.86 2.80 2.78
N PRO A 211 -6.08 1.69 2.80
CA PRO A 211 -6.63 0.37 2.53
C PRO A 211 -7.78 0.05 3.51
N GLY A 212 -8.93 -0.36 2.96
CA GLY A 212 -10.09 -0.76 3.76
C GLY A 212 -11.07 0.36 4.14
N GLN A 213 -10.94 1.54 3.54
CA GLN A 213 -11.95 2.61 3.63
C GLN A 213 -12.83 2.68 2.40
#